data_729931d82c644e4d472136032f10decf
#
_entry.id   729931d82c644e4d472136032f10decf
#
_cell.length_a   1.000
_cell.length_b   1.000
_cell.length_c   1.000
_cell.angle_alpha   90.00
_cell.angle_beta   90.00
_cell.angle_gamma   90.00
#
_symmetry.space_group_name_H-M   'P 1'
#
loop_
_entity.id
_entity.type
_entity.pdbx_description
1 polymer ?
#
loop_
_entity_poly.entity_id
_entity_poly.type
_entity_poly.pdbx_seq_one_letter_code
_entity_poly.pdbx_strand_id
1 'polypeptide(L)'
;MASENVDGVAHDLVPLLTREDRDFLVRCNGHQVKVESLKGKKIWLYFSASWCGPRRQFTPELVEVYDEFSSKGDFEIIFVSRDKGDQLFNEYFSKMPWLAIPFSDSDTRDHLKKLFKVRGIPSLAMLDESGKVLSSEGVEIIKDYGVEGYPFTAEKIKELKEKEETAKKEQSLISILVSQSRDYVISTDGKRVPVSELEGKFVGLYFSLSSSKPRLQFTRTLVDVYKKLRAKGESFEIVMISLDDEIESFKTNFGSMPWLALPFKDRSCKKLARYFELSALPTLVVIGPDGKTLHSNVAEAIQEHGIQAYPFTPEKFAELEEIEKAKREAQTLESILVSGNRDFVIGKDRVKIPVSDLVGKNILLYFSAHWCPPCRAFLPKLIEAYQNIKAKDEAFEVIFISSDRDQASFDEFFSGMPWLALPFGDKRKASLGRTFKVRSIPKLIAVEPTGRTVTTEARTLVMIHGADAYPFTEEHIKEIEAQYEMAKGWPEKMKHALHEEHELVLTKRGIYRCNGCEKQGHLWSFYCEECDFNLHPKCALEEDKGSKEDEEKARPGEGWKCDGEVCSRA
;
A
#
# COMPACT_ATOMS: atom_id res chain seq x y z
N MET A 1 -9.58 19.32 12.66
CA MET A 1 -10.72 19.51 13.59
C MET A 1 -10.54 18.47 14.69
N ALA A 2 -10.27 18.91 15.92
CA ALA A 2 -10.14 18.00 17.06
C ALA A 2 -11.47 17.24 17.23
N SER A 3 -11.41 15.92 17.31
CA SER A 3 -12.57 15.09 17.64
C SER A 3 -12.90 15.34 19.11
N GLU A 4 -14.02 16.00 19.39
CA GLU A 4 -14.56 16.02 20.74
C GLU A 4 -14.82 14.58 21.17
N ASN A 5 -13.99 14.09 22.07
CA ASN A 5 -14.07 12.74 22.62
C ASN A 5 -15.31 12.67 23.53
N VAL A 6 -16.06 11.57 23.50
CA VAL A 6 -17.20 11.31 24.41
C VAL A 6 -16.75 10.60 25.68
N ASP A 7 -15.50 10.17 25.78
CA ASP A 7 -14.96 9.45 26.93
C ASP A 7 -14.99 10.33 28.18
N GLY A 8 -15.33 9.74 29.31
CA GLY A 8 -15.46 10.44 30.58
C GLY A 8 -16.81 11.14 30.83
N VAL A 9 -17.71 11.18 29.85
CA VAL A 9 -19.06 11.74 30.01
C VAL A 9 -19.96 10.71 30.68
N ALA A 10 -20.71 11.12 31.72
CA ALA A 10 -21.66 10.25 32.39
C ALA A 10 -23.08 10.45 31.84
N HIS A 11 -23.80 9.36 31.69
CA HIS A 11 -25.17 9.32 31.19
C HIS A 11 -26.08 8.55 32.16
N ASP A 12 -27.28 9.05 32.42
CA ASP A 12 -28.28 8.24 33.11
C ASP A 12 -28.83 7.21 32.12
N LEU A 13 -28.56 5.94 32.41
CA LEU A 13 -28.88 4.83 31.49
C LEU A 13 -30.39 4.57 31.40
N VAL A 14 -31.16 4.83 32.45
CA VAL A 14 -32.61 4.54 32.45
C VAL A 14 -33.34 5.42 31.46
N PRO A 15 -33.31 6.77 31.55
CA PRO A 15 -33.96 7.61 30.54
C PRO A 15 -33.35 7.49 29.15
N LEU A 16 -32.08 7.08 29.04
CA LEU A 16 -31.40 6.87 27.76
C LEU A 16 -31.92 5.65 27.01
N LEU A 17 -32.32 4.61 27.73
CA LEU A 17 -32.74 3.31 27.21
C LEU A 17 -34.26 3.06 27.31
N THR A 18 -35.03 3.99 27.86
CA THR A 18 -36.51 3.92 28.01
C THR A 18 -37.19 4.98 27.18
N ARG A 19 -38.50 4.77 26.96
CA ARG A 19 -39.45 5.72 26.39
C ARG A 19 -40.74 5.69 27.20
N GLU A 20 -41.66 6.63 26.93
CA GLU A 20 -42.97 6.69 27.61
C GLU A 20 -43.75 5.39 27.44
N ASP A 21 -43.64 4.76 26.30
CA ASP A 21 -44.33 3.51 25.89
C ASP A 21 -43.49 2.24 26.04
N ARG A 22 -42.19 2.36 26.40
CA ARG A 22 -41.27 1.20 26.47
C ARG A 22 -40.21 1.35 27.56
N ASP A 23 -40.26 0.47 28.58
CA ASP A 23 -39.31 0.38 29.67
C ASP A 23 -38.46 -0.91 29.67
N PHE A 24 -38.40 -1.63 28.53
CA PHE A 24 -37.74 -2.91 28.40
C PHE A 24 -36.80 -3.01 27.20
N LEU A 25 -35.87 -3.93 27.28
CA LEU A 25 -35.05 -4.45 26.20
C LEU A 25 -35.44 -5.89 25.87
N VAL A 26 -34.97 -6.44 24.76
CA VAL A 26 -35.33 -7.80 24.35
C VAL A 26 -34.12 -8.72 24.28
N ARG A 27 -34.31 -10.01 24.60
CA ARG A 27 -33.38 -11.08 24.25
C ARG A 27 -33.73 -11.68 22.90
N CYS A 28 -32.81 -12.44 22.31
CA CYS A 28 -33.01 -13.08 21.00
C CYS A 28 -34.20 -14.06 20.95
N ASN A 29 -34.64 -14.60 22.09
CA ASN A 29 -35.83 -15.45 22.23
C ASN A 29 -37.13 -14.65 22.46
N GLY A 30 -37.10 -13.32 22.34
CA GLY A 30 -38.23 -12.43 22.54
C GLY A 30 -38.55 -12.07 24.02
N HIS A 31 -37.81 -12.62 25.00
CA HIS A 31 -38.03 -12.30 26.39
C HIS A 31 -37.68 -10.83 26.68
N GLN A 32 -38.59 -10.13 27.34
CA GLN A 32 -38.43 -8.73 27.73
C GLN A 32 -37.73 -8.60 29.10
N VAL A 33 -36.76 -7.72 29.18
CA VAL A 33 -35.99 -7.41 30.40
C VAL A 33 -36.13 -5.94 30.70
N LYS A 34 -36.61 -5.59 31.87
CA LYS A 34 -36.79 -4.20 32.30
C LYS A 34 -35.45 -3.48 32.39
N VAL A 35 -35.36 -2.27 31.85
CA VAL A 35 -34.16 -1.44 31.90
C VAL A 35 -33.72 -1.15 33.32
N GLU A 36 -34.67 -0.99 34.26
CA GLU A 36 -34.41 -0.77 35.69
C GLU A 36 -33.51 -1.87 36.31
N SER A 37 -33.59 -3.10 35.82
CA SER A 37 -32.75 -4.24 36.29
C SER A 37 -31.29 -4.13 35.88
N LEU A 38 -30.93 -3.16 35.05
CA LEU A 38 -29.56 -2.90 34.62
C LEU A 38 -28.84 -1.85 35.48
N LYS A 39 -29.53 -1.21 36.40
CA LYS A 39 -28.91 -0.26 37.34
C LYS A 39 -27.75 -0.89 38.10
N GLY A 40 -26.63 -0.18 38.16
CA GLY A 40 -25.42 -0.64 38.83
C GLY A 40 -24.62 -1.68 38.03
N LYS A 41 -24.98 -1.96 36.80
CA LYS A 41 -24.19 -2.81 35.90
C LYS A 41 -23.37 -1.96 34.94
N LYS A 42 -22.22 -2.50 34.53
CA LYS A 42 -21.44 -2.00 33.39
C LYS A 42 -22.20 -2.31 32.11
N ILE A 43 -22.45 -1.30 31.28
CA ILE A 43 -23.26 -1.43 30.08
C ILE A 43 -22.41 -1.11 28.87
N TRP A 44 -22.40 -2.03 27.91
CA TRP A 44 -21.73 -1.79 26.63
C TRP A 44 -22.75 -1.69 25.50
N LEU A 45 -22.65 -0.62 24.73
CA LEU A 45 -23.53 -0.38 23.59
C LEU A 45 -22.82 -0.84 22.32
N TYR A 46 -23.32 -1.92 21.73
CA TYR A 46 -22.78 -2.54 20.52
C TYR A 46 -23.56 -2.11 19.28
N PHE A 47 -22.98 -1.22 18.50
CA PHE A 47 -23.54 -0.74 17.23
C PHE A 47 -23.04 -1.59 16.08
N SER A 48 -23.96 -2.30 15.39
CA SER A 48 -23.61 -3.15 14.24
C SER A 48 -24.81 -3.40 13.33
N ALA A 49 -24.59 -4.11 12.21
CA ALA A 49 -25.66 -4.51 11.29
C ALA A 49 -25.30 -5.80 10.53
N SER A 50 -26.29 -6.54 10.05
CA SER A 50 -26.15 -7.80 9.33
C SER A 50 -25.31 -7.67 8.04
N TRP A 51 -25.35 -6.55 7.38
CA TRP A 51 -24.62 -6.25 6.14
C TRP A 51 -23.15 -5.78 6.36
N CYS A 52 -22.74 -5.53 7.61
CA CYS A 52 -21.38 -5.07 7.91
C CYS A 52 -20.37 -6.22 7.80
N GLY A 53 -19.45 -6.17 6.85
CA GLY A 53 -18.42 -7.20 6.64
C GLY A 53 -17.53 -7.47 7.87
N PRO A 54 -16.92 -6.45 8.50
CA PRO A 54 -16.02 -6.61 9.64
C PRO A 54 -16.67 -7.25 10.89
N ARG A 55 -18.00 -7.21 11.05
CA ARG A 55 -18.71 -7.86 12.15
C ARG A 55 -18.49 -9.38 12.21
N ARG A 56 -18.24 -10.01 11.07
CA ARG A 56 -18.10 -11.47 10.99
C ARG A 56 -16.97 -12.00 11.85
N GLN A 57 -15.96 -11.17 12.05
CA GLN A 57 -14.83 -11.50 12.92
C GLN A 57 -15.04 -10.97 14.35
N PHE A 58 -15.54 -9.75 14.49
CA PHE A 58 -15.64 -9.10 15.78
C PHE A 58 -16.77 -9.64 16.68
N THR A 59 -17.95 -9.96 16.14
CA THR A 59 -19.07 -10.46 16.97
C THR A 59 -18.73 -11.75 17.71
N PRO A 60 -18.09 -12.77 17.11
CA PRO A 60 -17.64 -13.96 17.83
C PRO A 60 -16.64 -13.64 18.97
N GLU A 61 -15.72 -12.69 18.78
CA GLU A 61 -14.77 -12.26 19.81
C GLU A 61 -15.49 -11.58 20.98
N LEU A 62 -16.49 -10.77 20.69
CA LEU A 62 -17.32 -10.13 21.71
C LEU A 62 -18.19 -11.16 22.47
N VAL A 63 -18.67 -12.22 21.78
CA VAL A 63 -19.38 -13.34 22.43
C VAL A 63 -18.46 -14.06 23.42
N GLU A 64 -17.22 -14.36 23.04
CA GLU A 64 -16.23 -14.99 23.95
C GLU A 64 -16.03 -14.15 25.23
N VAL A 65 -15.90 -12.81 25.09
CA VAL A 65 -15.78 -11.91 26.25
C VAL A 65 -17.07 -11.89 27.09
N TYR A 66 -18.22 -11.87 26.45
CA TYR A 66 -19.52 -11.88 27.14
C TYR A 66 -19.72 -13.16 27.95
N ASP A 67 -19.44 -14.31 27.36
CA ASP A 67 -19.59 -15.61 28.01
C ASP A 67 -18.70 -15.74 29.26
N GLU A 68 -17.48 -15.18 29.21
CA GLU A 68 -16.56 -15.19 30.37
C GLU A 68 -17.07 -14.34 31.54
N PHE A 69 -17.68 -13.17 31.25
CA PHE A 69 -18.01 -12.19 32.32
C PHE A 69 -19.49 -12.10 32.66
N SER A 70 -20.41 -12.55 31.78
CA SER A 70 -21.87 -12.46 32.04
C SER A 70 -22.31 -13.20 33.30
N SER A 71 -21.62 -14.29 33.67
CA SER A 71 -21.89 -15.07 34.88
C SER A 71 -21.64 -14.29 36.19
N LYS A 72 -20.82 -13.21 36.17
CA LYS A 72 -20.56 -12.34 37.32
C LYS A 72 -21.74 -11.43 37.66
N GLY A 73 -22.67 -11.23 36.70
CA GLY A 73 -23.92 -10.49 36.92
C GLY A 73 -23.82 -8.96 36.94
N ASP A 74 -22.61 -8.40 36.92
CA ASP A 74 -22.32 -6.95 36.99
C ASP A 74 -22.11 -6.30 35.60
N PHE A 75 -22.41 -7.04 34.54
CA PHE A 75 -22.10 -6.64 33.17
C PHE A 75 -23.23 -7.04 32.21
N GLU A 76 -23.54 -6.19 31.22
CA GLU A 76 -24.48 -6.51 30.12
C GLU A 76 -24.09 -5.76 28.85
N ILE A 77 -24.36 -6.39 27.69
CA ILE A 77 -24.22 -5.76 26.38
C ILE A 77 -25.60 -5.46 25.81
N ILE A 78 -25.75 -4.32 25.16
CA ILE A 78 -26.98 -3.92 24.47
C ILE A 78 -26.67 -3.72 23.00
N PHE A 79 -27.25 -4.54 22.15
CA PHE A 79 -27.16 -4.40 20.70
C PHE A 79 -28.03 -3.26 20.21
N VAL A 80 -27.42 -2.33 19.49
CA VAL A 80 -28.04 -1.19 18.83
C VAL A 80 -27.92 -1.41 17.32
N SER A 81 -28.95 -2.03 16.74
CA SER A 81 -28.93 -2.41 15.33
C SER A 81 -28.98 -1.23 14.38
N ARG A 82 -28.24 -1.38 13.28
CA ARG A 82 -28.27 -0.50 12.11
C ARG A 82 -28.88 -1.19 10.87
N ASP A 83 -29.53 -2.35 11.08
CA ASP A 83 -30.25 -3.06 10.03
C ASP A 83 -31.44 -2.23 9.51
N LYS A 84 -31.78 -2.44 8.24
CA LYS A 84 -32.89 -1.74 7.57
C LYS A 84 -34.20 -2.53 7.57
N GLY A 85 -34.16 -3.79 8.05
CA GLY A 85 -35.33 -4.67 8.04
C GLY A 85 -35.35 -5.59 9.26
N ASP A 86 -36.56 -5.88 9.76
CA ASP A 86 -36.79 -6.72 10.93
C ASP A 86 -36.24 -8.14 10.76
N GLN A 87 -36.42 -8.75 9.58
CA GLN A 87 -35.89 -10.08 9.30
C GLN A 87 -34.37 -10.13 9.45
N LEU A 88 -33.65 -9.14 8.86
CA LEU A 88 -32.20 -9.05 8.94
C LEU A 88 -31.72 -8.83 10.37
N PHE A 89 -32.43 -8.01 11.13
CA PHE A 89 -32.17 -7.82 12.56
C PHE A 89 -32.29 -9.15 13.32
N ASN A 90 -33.43 -9.87 13.16
CA ASN A 90 -33.70 -11.09 13.89
C ASN A 90 -32.70 -12.21 13.54
N GLU A 91 -32.37 -12.41 12.27
CA GLU A 91 -31.36 -13.38 11.82
C GLU A 91 -29.97 -13.09 12.40
N TYR A 92 -29.61 -11.82 12.54
CA TYR A 92 -28.33 -11.45 13.10
C TYR A 92 -28.34 -11.52 14.62
N PHE A 93 -29.37 -10.98 15.27
CA PHE A 93 -29.51 -10.94 16.71
C PHE A 93 -29.65 -12.34 17.33
N SER A 94 -30.23 -13.31 16.61
CA SER A 94 -30.31 -14.70 17.06
C SER A 94 -28.96 -15.35 17.44
N LYS A 95 -27.85 -14.78 16.99
CA LYS A 95 -26.48 -15.24 17.26
C LYS A 95 -25.83 -14.54 18.46
N MET A 96 -26.58 -13.66 19.16
CA MET A 96 -26.08 -12.83 20.24
C MET A 96 -26.71 -13.25 21.57
N PRO A 97 -25.90 -13.48 22.63
CA PRO A 97 -26.41 -13.92 23.95
C PRO A 97 -26.93 -12.78 24.82
N TRP A 98 -26.75 -11.53 24.42
CA TRP A 98 -27.05 -10.33 25.18
C TRP A 98 -28.40 -9.67 24.83
N LEU A 99 -28.63 -8.46 25.33
CA LEU A 99 -29.87 -7.70 25.10
C LEU A 99 -29.80 -6.84 23.82
N ALA A 100 -30.95 -6.40 23.34
CA ALA A 100 -31.04 -5.45 22.22
C ALA A 100 -32.14 -4.41 22.48
N ILE A 101 -31.97 -3.23 21.88
CA ILE A 101 -33.06 -2.28 21.64
C ILE A 101 -34.02 -2.96 20.64
N PRO A 102 -35.33 -3.06 20.93
CA PRO A 102 -36.30 -3.61 19.97
C PRO A 102 -36.17 -2.97 18.58
N PHE A 103 -36.31 -3.78 17.52
CA PHE A 103 -36.19 -3.26 16.15
C PHE A 103 -37.22 -2.15 15.86
N SER A 104 -38.42 -2.24 16.43
CA SER A 104 -39.49 -1.22 16.31
C SER A 104 -39.11 0.16 16.85
N ASP A 105 -38.17 0.23 17.82
CA ASP A 105 -37.75 1.49 18.42
C ASP A 105 -36.56 2.11 17.66
N SER A 106 -36.84 2.65 16.47
CA SER A 106 -35.85 3.33 15.62
C SER A 106 -35.27 4.59 16.27
N ASP A 107 -36.12 5.32 17.00
CA ASP A 107 -35.75 6.63 17.54
C ASP A 107 -34.70 6.51 18.64
N THR A 108 -34.84 5.54 19.57
CA THR A 108 -33.80 5.27 20.59
C THR A 108 -32.50 4.84 19.91
N ARG A 109 -32.57 3.98 18.87
CA ARG A 109 -31.36 3.55 18.13
C ARG A 109 -30.66 4.72 17.44
N ASP A 110 -31.40 5.64 16.84
CA ASP A 110 -30.85 6.82 16.18
C ASP A 110 -30.37 7.87 17.17
N HIS A 111 -31.05 8.03 18.31
CA HIS A 111 -30.62 8.90 19.41
C HIS A 111 -29.25 8.42 19.96
N LEU A 112 -29.13 7.14 20.32
CA LEU A 112 -27.87 6.56 20.82
C LEU A 112 -26.74 6.72 19.81
N LYS A 113 -26.98 6.48 18.51
CA LYS A 113 -25.97 6.70 17.48
C LYS A 113 -25.45 8.14 17.45
N LYS A 114 -26.34 9.12 17.56
CA LYS A 114 -25.98 10.54 17.59
C LYS A 114 -25.21 10.89 18.85
N LEU A 115 -25.72 10.46 20.00
CA LEU A 115 -25.15 10.74 21.31
C LEU A 115 -23.72 10.22 21.44
N PHE A 116 -23.50 8.96 21.05
CA PHE A 116 -22.18 8.33 21.08
C PHE A 116 -21.33 8.61 19.82
N LYS A 117 -21.76 9.54 18.99
CA LYS A 117 -21.03 10.00 17.76
C LYS A 117 -20.54 8.86 16.87
N VAL A 118 -21.34 7.79 16.74
CA VAL A 118 -20.96 6.57 15.98
C VAL A 118 -20.86 6.90 14.49
N ARG A 119 -19.63 6.95 13.97
CA ARG A 119 -19.32 7.25 12.55
C ARG A 119 -19.25 6.00 11.67
N GLY A 120 -18.89 4.87 12.25
CA GLY A 120 -18.73 3.58 11.57
C GLY A 120 -19.24 2.41 12.40
N ILE A 121 -19.41 1.25 11.79
CA ILE A 121 -19.76 -0.01 12.45
C ILE A 121 -18.82 -1.15 11.99
N PRO A 122 -18.47 -2.11 12.88
CA PRO A 122 -18.91 -2.22 14.26
C PRO A 122 -18.31 -1.11 15.14
N SER A 123 -19.06 -0.67 16.17
CA SER A 123 -18.60 0.25 17.21
C SER A 123 -19.08 -0.24 18.57
N LEU A 124 -18.27 -0.07 19.60
CA LEU A 124 -18.57 -0.51 20.96
C LEU A 124 -18.24 0.61 21.95
N ALA A 125 -19.26 1.21 22.55
CA ALA A 125 -19.10 2.17 23.63
C ALA A 125 -19.23 1.44 24.97
N MET A 126 -18.20 1.55 25.81
CA MET A 126 -18.11 0.89 27.12
C MET A 126 -18.42 1.91 28.22
N LEU A 127 -19.42 1.61 29.04
CA LEU A 127 -19.84 2.45 30.17
C LEU A 127 -19.64 1.67 31.47
N ASP A 128 -19.24 2.38 32.53
CA ASP A 128 -19.16 1.83 33.87
C ASP A 128 -20.55 1.76 34.56
N GLU A 129 -20.60 1.30 35.81
CA GLU A 129 -21.81 1.16 36.61
C GLU A 129 -22.51 2.48 36.92
N SER A 130 -21.81 3.60 36.77
CA SER A 130 -22.37 4.95 36.93
C SER A 130 -22.90 5.54 35.64
N GLY A 131 -22.73 4.82 34.50
CA GLY A 131 -23.06 5.30 33.15
C GLY A 131 -22.02 6.24 32.55
N LYS A 132 -20.82 6.34 33.14
CA LYS A 132 -19.71 7.10 32.61
C LYS A 132 -19.04 6.33 31.46
N VAL A 133 -18.80 6.99 30.33
CA VAL A 133 -18.12 6.38 29.21
C VAL A 133 -16.65 6.13 29.58
N LEU A 134 -16.28 4.86 29.66
CA LEU A 134 -14.90 4.41 29.86
C LEU A 134 -14.08 4.51 28.59
N SER A 135 -14.67 4.08 27.46
CA SER A 135 -14.05 4.17 26.15
C SER A 135 -15.09 4.06 25.05
N SER A 136 -14.91 4.83 23.99
CA SER A 136 -15.60 4.72 22.70
C SER A 136 -14.87 3.79 21.70
N GLU A 137 -13.64 3.35 22.04
CA GLU A 137 -12.79 2.47 21.22
C GLU A 137 -12.88 0.99 21.66
N GLY A 138 -14.04 0.58 22.18
CA GLY A 138 -14.23 -0.76 22.73
C GLY A 138 -13.98 -1.89 21.72
N VAL A 139 -14.16 -1.63 20.41
CA VAL A 139 -13.88 -2.62 19.35
C VAL A 139 -12.38 -2.93 19.29
N GLU A 140 -11.55 -1.91 19.33
CA GLU A 140 -10.09 -2.03 19.30
C GLU A 140 -9.60 -2.71 20.57
N ILE A 141 -10.11 -2.29 21.73
CA ILE A 141 -9.76 -2.87 23.04
C ILE A 141 -10.08 -4.37 23.09
N ILE A 142 -11.26 -4.79 22.62
CA ILE A 142 -11.63 -6.22 22.58
C ILE A 142 -10.77 -7.00 21.60
N LYS A 143 -10.50 -6.45 20.41
CA LYS A 143 -9.61 -7.09 19.43
C LYS A 143 -8.20 -7.25 19.98
N ASP A 144 -7.72 -6.24 20.72
CA ASP A 144 -6.36 -6.19 21.23
C ASP A 144 -6.15 -7.07 22.47
N TYR A 145 -7.07 -7.02 23.40
CA TYR A 145 -6.87 -7.62 24.72
C TYR A 145 -7.89 -8.72 25.06
N GLY A 146 -9.02 -8.80 24.33
CA GLY A 146 -10.06 -9.78 24.62
C GLY A 146 -10.44 -9.77 26.10
N VAL A 147 -10.48 -10.96 26.70
CA VAL A 147 -10.79 -11.13 28.14
C VAL A 147 -9.72 -10.55 29.09
N GLU A 148 -8.46 -10.43 28.63
CA GLU A 148 -7.37 -9.87 29.46
C GLU A 148 -7.55 -8.37 29.76
N GLY A 149 -8.34 -7.68 28.91
CA GLY A 149 -8.66 -6.26 29.07
C GLY A 149 -9.52 -5.94 30.30
N TYR A 150 -10.20 -6.94 30.91
CA TYR A 150 -11.07 -6.69 32.03
C TYR A 150 -10.32 -6.09 33.25
N PRO A 151 -10.83 -5.06 33.91
CA PRO A 151 -12.19 -4.47 33.83
C PRO A 151 -12.36 -3.39 32.74
N PHE A 152 -11.49 -3.30 31.74
CA PHE A 152 -11.53 -2.39 30.58
C PHE A 152 -11.43 -0.90 30.96
N THR A 153 -10.83 -0.60 32.10
CA THR A 153 -10.54 0.78 32.49
C THR A 153 -9.29 1.30 31.77
N ALA A 154 -9.17 2.63 31.69
CA ALA A 154 -8.01 3.28 31.08
C ALA A 154 -6.69 2.85 31.76
N GLU A 155 -6.70 2.68 33.08
CA GLU A 155 -5.54 2.24 33.88
C GLU A 155 -5.14 0.80 33.48
N LYS A 156 -6.14 -0.10 33.36
CA LYS A 156 -5.87 -1.50 32.95
C LYS A 156 -5.31 -1.59 31.55
N ILE A 157 -5.86 -0.85 30.60
CA ILE A 157 -5.36 -0.82 29.21
C ILE A 157 -3.94 -0.23 29.18
N LYS A 158 -3.67 0.81 29.96
CA LYS A 158 -2.32 1.37 30.09
C LYS A 158 -1.33 0.36 30.66
N GLU A 159 -1.69 -0.35 31.75
CA GLU A 159 -0.88 -1.44 32.33
C GLU A 159 -0.53 -2.51 31.27
N LEU A 160 -1.52 -2.93 30.47
CA LEU A 160 -1.30 -3.92 29.41
C LEU A 160 -0.36 -3.41 28.33
N LYS A 161 -0.51 -2.16 27.90
CA LYS A 161 0.39 -1.52 26.94
C LYS A 161 1.83 -1.43 27.48
N GLU A 162 2.01 -1.00 28.72
CA GLU A 162 3.33 -0.91 29.37
C GLU A 162 3.99 -2.30 29.50
N LYS A 163 3.20 -3.34 29.81
CA LYS A 163 3.68 -4.73 29.82
C LYS A 163 4.12 -5.20 28.43
N GLU A 164 3.36 -4.86 27.39
CA GLU A 164 3.72 -5.19 26.01
C GLU A 164 5.00 -4.48 25.56
N GLU A 165 5.17 -3.20 25.90
CA GLU A 165 6.40 -2.46 25.61
C GLU A 165 7.61 -3.02 26.36
N THR A 166 7.45 -3.42 27.61
CA THR A 166 8.50 -4.07 28.40
C THR A 166 8.85 -5.42 27.79
N ALA A 167 7.84 -6.22 27.41
CA ALA A 167 8.04 -7.50 26.75
C ALA A 167 8.74 -7.35 25.39
N LYS A 168 8.49 -6.26 24.63
CA LYS A 168 9.21 -5.94 23.39
C LYS A 168 10.70 -5.66 23.68
N LYS A 169 11.04 -4.97 24.76
CA LYS A 169 12.44 -4.68 25.14
C LYS A 169 13.17 -5.94 25.61
N GLU A 170 12.51 -6.80 26.37
CA GLU A 170 13.06 -8.05 26.93
C GLU A 170 12.76 -9.27 26.05
N GLN A 171 12.43 -9.06 24.78
CA GLN A 171 12.03 -10.11 23.86
C GLN A 171 12.98 -11.30 23.89
N SER A 172 12.42 -12.48 23.98
CA SER A 172 13.08 -13.77 23.77
C SER A 172 12.15 -14.67 22.95
N LEU A 173 12.71 -15.72 22.35
CA LEU A 173 11.89 -16.67 21.58
C LEU A 173 10.80 -17.32 22.46
N ILE A 174 11.15 -17.64 23.71
CA ILE A 174 10.20 -18.18 24.71
C ILE A 174 9.08 -17.16 25.00
N SER A 175 9.43 -15.90 25.25
CA SER A 175 8.41 -14.87 25.56
C SER A 175 7.43 -14.63 24.43
N ILE A 176 7.85 -14.89 23.19
CA ILE A 176 7.02 -14.73 21.98
C ILE A 176 6.17 -15.98 21.73
N LEU A 177 6.74 -17.17 21.78
CA LEU A 177 6.10 -18.41 21.31
C LEU A 177 5.47 -19.23 22.42
N VAL A 178 5.83 -19.07 23.70
CA VAL A 178 5.26 -19.81 24.82
C VAL A 178 4.05 -19.06 25.40
N SER A 179 3.01 -19.80 25.74
CA SER A 179 1.83 -19.29 26.47
C SER A 179 1.63 -20.08 27.77
N GLN A 180 0.77 -19.62 28.65
CA GLN A 180 0.47 -20.33 29.92
C GLN A 180 -0.01 -21.77 29.73
N SER A 181 -0.61 -22.08 28.58
CA SER A 181 -1.15 -23.40 28.28
C SER A 181 -0.30 -24.23 27.30
N ARG A 182 0.80 -23.66 26.77
CA ARG A 182 1.57 -24.31 25.70
C ARG A 182 3.01 -23.79 25.62
N ASP A 183 3.97 -24.70 25.67
CA ASP A 183 5.41 -24.47 25.52
C ASP A 183 6.03 -25.13 24.29
N TYR A 184 5.20 -25.59 23.34
CA TYR A 184 5.60 -26.35 22.16
C TYR A 184 5.02 -25.77 20.86
N VAL A 185 5.65 -26.13 19.76
CA VAL A 185 5.13 -26.04 18.38
C VAL A 185 4.88 -27.43 17.83
N ILE A 186 4.21 -27.57 16.70
CA ILE A 186 3.90 -28.87 16.10
C ILE A 186 4.61 -29.03 14.76
N SER A 187 5.04 -30.26 14.47
CA SER A 187 5.49 -30.68 13.13
C SER A 187 4.31 -31.19 12.30
N THR A 188 4.52 -31.38 11.00
CA THR A 188 3.48 -31.85 10.06
C THR A 188 2.96 -33.25 10.36
N ASP A 189 3.73 -34.08 11.05
CA ASP A 189 3.30 -35.40 11.56
C ASP A 189 2.61 -35.32 12.94
N GLY A 190 2.36 -34.10 13.45
CA GLY A 190 1.66 -33.84 14.71
C GLY A 190 2.50 -33.99 15.97
N LYS A 191 3.82 -34.22 15.86
CA LYS A 191 4.71 -34.26 17.03
C LYS A 191 4.85 -32.88 17.64
N ARG A 192 4.92 -32.86 18.97
CA ARG A 192 5.21 -31.64 19.75
C ARG A 192 6.73 -31.46 19.84
N VAL A 193 7.19 -30.27 19.50
CA VAL A 193 8.58 -29.83 19.59
C VAL A 193 8.63 -28.69 20.62
N PRO A 194 9.35 -28.81 21.74
CA PRO A 194 9.49 -27.74 22.71
C PRO A 194 10.07 -26.47 22.06
N VAL A 195 9.57 -25.31 22.43
CA VAL A 195 10.09 -24.02 21.93
C VAL A 195 11.56 -23.83 22.31
N SER A 196 11.99 -24.37 23.45
CA SER A 196 13.39 -24.34 23.89
C SER A 196 14.38 -24.99 22.91
N GLU A 197 13.93 -25.94 22.07
CA GLU A 197 14.77 -26.53 21.03
C GLU A 197 15.07 -25.57 19.86
N LEU A 198 14.34 -24.46 19.79
CA LEU A 198 14.51 -23.42 18.77
C LEU A 198 15.46 -22.31 19.24
N GLU A 199 15.80 -22.25 20.53
CA GLU A 199 16.71 -21.24 21.06
C GLU A 199 18.11 -21.40 20.44
N GLY A 200 18.78 -20.27 20.24
CA GLY A 200 20.08 -20.23 19.56
C GLY A 200 20.04 -20.43 18.05
N LYS A 201 18.86 -20.59 17.45
CA LYS A 201 18.68 -20.70 15.99
C LYS A 201 18.14 -19.38 15.43
N PHE A 202 18.33 -19.19 14.13
CA PHE A 202 17.51 -18.22 13.38
C PHE A 202 16.11 -18.80 13.19
N VAL A 203 15.07 -18.09 13.62
CA VAL A 203 13.69 -18.56 13.53
C VAL A 203 12.85 -17.61 12.71
N GLY A 204 12.32 -18.09 11.58
CA GLY A 204 11.36 -17.38 10.77
C GLY A 204 9.94 -17.59 11.27
N LEU A 205 9.27 -16.53 11.71
CA LEU A 205 7.84 -16.57 12.04
C LEU A 205 7.05 -16.26 10.77
N TYR A 206 6.44 -17.30 10.18
CA TYR A 206 5.75 -17.20 8.91
C TYR A 206 4.25 -17.01 9.09
N PHE A 207 3.79 -15.77 8.97
CA PHE A 207 2.37 -15.41 9.03
C PHE A 207 1.70 -15.66 7.68
N SER A 208 0.68 -16.50 7.68
CA SER A 208 0.05 -17.00 6.47
C SER A 208 -1.48 -17.12 6.61
N LEU A 209 -2.19 -16.81 5.51
CA LEU A 209 -3.62 -17.02 5.35
C LEU A 209 -3.85 -17.77 4.04
N SER A 210 -4.61 -18.87 4.07
CA SER A 210 -4.80 -19.77 2.91
C SER A 210 -5.44 -19.09 1.70
N SER A 211 -6.35 -18.16 1.93
CA SER A 211 -7.05 -17.41 0.88
C SER A 211 -6.17 -16.38 0.14
N SER A 212 -4.96 -16.09 0.64
CA SER A 212 -4.04 -15.11 0.02
C SER A 212 -3.36 -15.69 -1.23
N LYS A 213 -3.67 -15.15 -2.42
CA LYS A 213 -3.03 -15.55 -3.69
C LYS A 213 -1.51 -15.36 -3.73
N PRO A 214 -0.93 -14.22 -3.23
CA PRO A 214 0.52 -14.01 -3.19
C PRO A 214 1.25 -15.06 -2.37
N ARG A 215 0.60 -15.65 -1.37
CA ARG A 215 1.17 -16.69 -0.52
C ARG A 215 1.68 -17.90 -1.30
N LEU A 216 0.94 -18.40 -2.28
CA LEU A 216 1.29 -19.63 -3.01
C LEU A 216 2.67 -19.54 -3.68
N GLN A 217 2.96 -18.39 -4.29
CA GLN A 217 4.27 -18.17 -4.94
C GLN A 217 5.37 -18.02 -3.90
N PHE A 218 5.13 -17.21 -2.85
CA PHE A 218 6.10 -17.00 -1.79
C PHE A 218 6.42 -18.29 -1.04
N THR A 219 5.41 -19.09 -0.66
CA THR A 219 5.62 -20.36 0.05
C THR A 219 6.52 -21.31 -0.74
N ARG A 220 6.37 -21.39 -2.07
CA ARG A 220 7.25 -22.23 -2.92
C ARG A 220 8.70 -21.76 -2.86
N THR A 221 8.93 -20.47 -2.97
CA THR A 221 10.28 -19.88 -2.86
C THR A 221 10.87 -20.13 -1.47
N LEU A 222 10.05 -19.94 -0.42
CA LEU A 222 10.47 -20.15 0.97
C LEU A 222 10.85 -21.62 1.24
N VAL A 223 10.08 -22.58 0.70
CA VAL A 223 10.38 -24.03 0.79
C VAL A 223 11.73 -24.33 0.14
N ASP A 224 12.01 -23.77 -1.03
CA ASP A 224 13.30 -23.96 -1.72
C ASP A 224 14.46 -23.39 -0.91
N VAL A 225 14.31 -22.17 -0.38
CA VAL A 225 15.32 -21.52 0.48
C VAL A 225 15.55 -22.32 1.75
N TYR A 226 14.48 -22.73 2.44
CA TYR A 226 14.56 -23.54 3.67
C TYR A 226 15.30 -24.85 3.44
N LYS A 227 14.96 -25.61 2.39
CA LYS A 227 15.64 -26.86 2.05
C LYS A 227 17.13 -26.65 1.75
N LYS A 228 17.48 -25.59 1.01
CA LYS A 228 18.87 -25.26 0.69
C LYS A 228 19.66 -24.84 1.93
N LEU A 229 19.09 -24.08 2.85
CA LEU A 229 19.72 -23.72 4.12
C LEU A 229 19.96 -24.95 5.00
N ARG A 230 18.96 -25.82 5.13
CA ARG A 230 19.10 -27.09 5.88
C ARG A 230 20.16 -28.01 5.26
N ALA A 231 20.21 -28.11 3.94
CA ALA A 231 21.25 -28.91 3.24
C ALA A 231 22.67 -28.36 3.44
N LYS A 232 22.81 -27.06 3.70
CA LYS A 232 24.10 -26.43 4.06
C LYS A 232 24.44 -26.55 5.54
N GLY A 233 23.56 -27.14 6.36
CA GLY A 233 23.78 -27.28 7.81
C GLY A 233 23.49 -26.01 8.59
N GLU A 234 22.83 -25.01 7.97
CA GLU A 234 22.48 -23.75 8.64
C GLU A 234 21.44 -23.97 9.73
N SER A 235 21.62 -23.27 10.84
CA SER A 235 20.72 -23.35 12.01
C SER A 235 19.51 -22.44 11.84
N PHE A 236 18.68 -22.73 10.83
CA PHE A 236 17.48 -21.98 10.48
C PHE A 236 16.24 -22.85 10.61
N GLU A 237 15.23 -22.35 11.30
CA GLU A 237 13.93 -23.01 11.44
C GLU A 237 12.79 -22.03 11.12
N ILE A 238 11.62 -22.56 10.73
CA ILE A 238 10.44 -21.77 10.47
C ILE A 238 9.30 -22.26 11.35
N VAL A 239 8.55 -21.32 11.92
CA VAL A 239 7.29 -21.58 12.63
C VAL A 239 6.17 -20.86 11.89
N MET A 240 5.25 -21.62 11.28
CA MET A 240 4.05 -21.07 10.65
C MET A 240 3.07 -20.60 11.71
N ILE A 241 2.58 -19.38 11.54
CA ILE A 241 1.52 -18.76 12.33
C ILE A 241 0.33 -18.57 11.40
N SER A 242 -0.61 -19.50 11.46
CA SER A 242 -1.80 -19.47 10.60
C SER A 242 -2.82 -18.49 11.16
N LEU A 243 -3.39 -17.70 10.25
CA LEU A 243 -4.54 -16.83 10.51
C LEU A 243 -5.82 -17.39 9.85
N ASP A 244 -5.81 -18.68 9.51
CA ASP A 244 -6.97 -19.37 8.94
C ASP A 244 -8.06 -19.60 10.01
N ASP A 245 -9.31 -19.39 9.63
CA ASP A 245 -10.47 -19.62 10.50
C ASP A 245 -10.98 -21.08 10.45
N GLU A 246 -10.57 -21.84 9.40
CA GLU A 246 -11.03 -23.20 9.16
C GLU A 246 -9.90 -24.22 9.29
N ILE A 247 -10.17 -25.33 10.01
CA ILE A 247 -9.18 -26.37 10.27
C ILE A 247 -8.70 -27.08 9.00
N GLU A 248 -9.58 -27.29 8.02
CA GLU A 248 -9.22 -27.95 6.76
C GLU A 248 -8.31 -27.08 5.91
N SER A 249 -8.51 -25.77 5.94
CA SER A 249 -7.62 -24.79 5.31
C SER A 249 -6.24 -24.80 5.97
N PHE A 250 -6.19 -24.83 7.30
CA PHE A 250 -4.94 -24.97 8.05
C PHE A 250 -4.21 -26.28 7.70
N LYS A 251 -4.90 -27.45 7.77
CA LYS A 251 -4.29 -28.75 7.50
C LYS A 251 -3.74 -28.85 6.08
N THR A 252 -4.51 -28.41 5.09
CA THR A 252 -4.10 -28.41 3.68
C THR A 252 -2.86 -27.55 3.46
N ASN A 253 -2.83 -26.37 4.09
CA ASN A 253 -1.69 -25.48 4.02
C ASN A 253 -0.46 -26.06 4.68
N PHE A 254 -0.58 -26.37 5.96
CA PHE A 254 0.54 -26.84 6.77
C PHE A 254 1.09 -28.17 6.28
N GLY A 255 0.24 -29.11 5.87
CA GLY A 255 0.64 -30.42 5.35
C GLY A 255 1.57 -30.37 4.13
N SER A 256 1.61 -29.26 3.41
CA SER A 256 2.51 -29.06 2.26
C SER A 256 3.87 -28.41 2.63
N MET A 257 4.07 -28.07 3.89
CA MET A 257 5.25 -27.30 4.36
C MET A 257 6.22 -28.19 5.16
N PRO A 258 7.53 -27.99 5.03
CA PRO A 258 8.54 -28.86 5.68
C PRO A 258 8.98 -28.39 7.07
N TRP A 259 8.29 -27.45 7.69
CA TRP A 259 8.68 -26.77 8.94
C TRP A 259 7.63 -26.91 10.04
N LEU A 260 7.78 -26.18 11.13
CA LEU A 260 6.93 -26.25 12.30
C LEU A 260 5.76 -25.24 12.22
N ALA A 261 4.75 -25.38 13.08
CA ALA A 261 3.65 -24.44 13.20
C ALA A 261 3.17 -24.27 14.64
N LEU A 262 2.53 -23.14 14.94
CA LEU A 262 1.64 -23.07 16.09
C LEU A 262 0.39 -23.92 15.85
N PRO A 263 -0.20 -24.55 16.89
CA PRO A 263 -1.46 -25.29 16.76
C PRO A 263 -2.56 -24.42 16.14
N PHE A 264 -3.51 -25.06 15.46
CA PHE A 264 -4.65 -24.36 14.88
C PHE A 264 -5.45 -23.59 15.94
N LYS A 265 -5.80 -22.33 15.64
CA LYS A 265 -6.49 -21.41 16.55
C LYS A 265 -5.81 -21.18 17.89
N ASP A 266 -4.49 -21.35 17.97
CA ASP A 266 -3.74 -20.92 19.15
C ASP A 266 -3.95 -19.43 19.40
N ARG A 267 -4.30 -19.05 20.64
CA ARG A 267 -4.54 -17.65 21.01
C ARG A 267 -3.35 -16.73 20.71
N SER A 268 -2.13 -17.28 20.74
CA SER A 268 -0.90 -16.54 20.40
C SER A 268 -0.86 -16.07 18.95
N CYS A 269 -1.58 -16.69 18.00
CA CYS A 269 -1.53 -16.30 16.59
C CYS A 269 -1.96 -14.84 16.37
N LYS A 270 -3.10 -14.45 16.95
CA LYS A 270 -3.61 -13.07 16.86
C LYS A 270 -2.73 -12.09 17.66
N LYS A 271 -2.28 -12.50 18.85
CA LYS A 271 -1.38 -11.71 19.68
C LYS A 271 -0.06 -11.40 18.96
N LEU A 272 0.54 -12.40 18.30
CA LEU A 272 1.77 -12.24 17.52
C LEU A 272 1.56 -11.36 16.28
N ALA A 273 0.43 -11.50 15.58
CA ALA A 273 0.10 -10.64 14.44
C ALA A 273 0.07 -9.15 14.84
N ARG A 274 -0.50 -8.84 16.02
CA ARG A 274 -0.50 -7.50 16.59
C ARG A 274 0.89 -7.08 17.09
N TYR A 275 1.59 -7.95 17.84
CA TYR A 275 2.92 -7.68 18.38
C TYR A 275 3.92 -7.25 17.29
N PHE A 276 3.86 -7.86 16.10
CA PHE A 276 4.68 -7.51 14.95
C PHE A 276 4.04 -6.50 14.00
N GLU A 277 2.89 -5.93 14.37
CA GLU A 277 2.21 -4.86 13.60
C GLU A 277 2.04 -5.20 12.11
N LEU A 278 1.53 -6.40 11.83
CA LEU A 278 1.45 -6.90 10.46
C LEU A 278 0.57 -6.02 9.58
N SER A 279 1.15 -5.48 8.52
CA SER A 279 0.46 -4.66 7.51
C SER A 279 0.05 -5.44 6.26
N ALA A 280 0.65 -6.60 6.01
CA ALA A 280 0.42 -7.40 4.80
C ALA A 280 0.64 -8.90 5.06
N LEU A 281 0.10 -9.74 4.17
CA LEU A 281 0.34 -11.19 4.14
C LEU A 281 0.70 -11.63 2.72
N PRO A 282 1.64 -12.56 2.57
CA PRO A 282 2.42 -13.23 3.61
C PRO A 282 3.50 -12.35 4.21
N THR A 283 3.81 -12.54 5.49
CA THR A 283 4.92 -11.89 6.19
C THR A 283 5.83 -12.94 6.82
N LEU A 284 7.14 -12.74 6.74
CA LEU A 284 8.13 -13.55 7.44
C LEU A 284 8.99 -12.67 8.34
N VAL A 285 8.71 -12.69 9.63
CA VAL A 285 9.53 -12.06 10.66
C VAL A 285 10.70 -12.97 10.99
N VAL A 286 11.90 -12.44 11.11
CA VAL A 286 13.08 -13.24 11.50
C VAL A 286 13.55 -12.85 12.90
N ILE A 287 13.65 -13.86 13.74
CA ILE A 287 14.20 -13.80 15.09
C ILE A 287 15.62 -14.34 15.05
N GLY A 288 16.56 -13.62 15.65
CA GLY A 288 17.96 -14.02 15.74
C GLY A 288 18.21 -15.09 16.82
N PRO A 289 19.42 -15.66 16.85
CA PRO A 289 19.83 -16.64 17.87
C PRO A 289 19.77 -16.11 19.32
N ASP A 290 19.81 -14.80 19.48
CA ASP A 290 19.65 -14.09 20.77
C ASP A 290 18.17 -13.89 21.17
N GLY A 291 17.23 -14.39 20.37
CA GLY A 291 15.79 -14.24 20.58
C GLY A 291 15.23 -12.87 20.21
N LYS A 292 16.04 -11.95 19.66
CA LYS A 292 15.59 -10.62 19.23
C LYS A 292 15.13 -10.61 17.78
N THR A 293 14.24 -9.71 17.45
CA THR A 293 13.80 -9.49 16.07
C THR A 293 14.93 -8.89 15.25
N LEU A 294 15.41 -9.62 14.25
CA LEU A 294 16.38 -9.12 13.26
C LEU A 294 15.69 -8.29 12.18
N HIS A 295 14.56 -8.78 11.70
CA HIS A 295 13.83 -8.09 10.63
C HIS A 295 12.33 -8.37 10.73
N SER A 296 11.51 -7.34 10.56
CA SER A 296 10.05 -7.43 10.67
C SER A 296 9.36 -8.10 9.47
N ASN A 297 10.01 -8.12 8.30
CA ASN A 297 9.51 -8.85 7.12
C ASN A 297 10.60 -9.04 6.07
N VAL A 298 11.07 -10.25 5.88
CA VAL A 298 12.08 -10.61 4.85
C VAL A 298 11.46 -11.26 3.60
N ALA A 299 10.12 -11.27 3.46
CA ALA A 299 9.46 -11.96 2.36
C ALA A 299 9.90 -11.43 0.99
N GLU A 300 10.04 -10.14 0.84
CA GLU A 300 10.50 -9.50 -0.41
C GLU A 300 11.96 -9.86 -0.70
N ALA A 301 12.85 -9.75 0.28
CA ALA A 301 14.26 -10.11 0.15
C ALA A 301 14.47 -11.58 -0.26
N ILE A 302 13.66 -12.49 0.30
CA ILE A 302 13.69 -13.89 -0.10
C ILE A 302 13.21 -14.09 -1.54
N GLN A 303 12.16 -13.38 -1.97
CA GLN A 303 11.69 -13.45 -3.36
C GLN A 303 12.73 -12.94 -4.35
N GLU A 304 13.51 -11.93 -3.98
CA GLU A 304 14.51 -11.28 -4.82
C GLU A 304 15.85 -12.00 -4.83
N HIS A 305 16.36 -12.33 -3.66
CA HIS A 305 17.72 -12.85 -3.48
C HIS A 305 17.76 -14.34 -3.12
N GLY A 306 16.62 -14.95 -2.81
CA GLY A 306 16.56 -16.37 -2.41
C GLY A 306 17.43 -16.65 -1.20
N ILE A 307 18.27 -17.69 -1.30
CA ILE A 307 19.18 -18.10 -0.22
C ILE A 307 20.26 -17.04 0.12
N GLN A 308 20.58 -16.13 -0.80
CA GLN A 308 21.58 -15.09 -0.57
C GLN A 308 21.14 -14.06 0.47
N ALA A 309 19.83 -13.95 0.76
CA ALA A 309 19.31 -13.09 1.81
C ALA A 309 19.69 -13.56 3.23
N TYR A 310 20.04 -14.84 3.41
CA TYR A 310 20.48 -15.37 4.70
C TYR A 310 21.86 -14.81 5.07
N PRO A 311 22.13 -14.46 6.34
CA PRO A 311 21.35 -14.72 7.57
C PRO A 311 20.28 -13.65 7.92
N PHE A 312 19.82 -12.84 6.99
CA PHE A 312 18.78 -11.83 7.16
C PHE A 312 19.14 -10.67 8.10
N THR A 313 20.41 -10.43 8.29
CA THR A 313 20.89 -9.33 9.13
C THR A 313 20.92 -8.00 8.36
N PRO A 314 20.89 -6.85 9.06
CA PRO A 314 21.03 -5.54 8.42
C PRO A 314 22.29 -5.41 7.55
N GLU A 315 23.41 -5.97 8.01
CA GLU A 315 24.69 -5.95 7.28
C GLU A 315 24.58 -6.75 5.97
N LYS A 316 23.89 -7.90 6.00
CA LYS A 316 23.65 -8.69 4.80
C LYS A 316 22.78 -7.98 3.78
N PHE A 317 21.78 -7.25 4.23
CA PHE A 317 20.94 -6.45 3.34
C PHE A 317 21.71 -5.26 2.76
N ALA A 318 22.54 -4.59 3.55
CA ALA A 318 23.44 -3.54 3.05
C ALA A 318 24.41 -4.09 1.99
N GLU A 319 25.01 -5.28 2.21
CA GLU A 319 25.86 -5.96 1.21
C GLU A 319 25.09 -6.23 -0.09
N LEU A 320 23.86 -6.76 0.00
CA LEU A 320 23.03 -7.04 -1.16
C LEU A 320 22.65 -5.77 -1.92
N GLU A 321 22.36 -4.69 -1.21
CA GLU A 321 22.06 -3.38 -1.80
C GLU A 321 23.27 -2.81 -2.55
N GLU A 322 24.49 -2.91 -1.98
CA GLU A 322 25.72 -2.50 -2.65
C GLU A 322 26.01 -3.34 -3.90
N ILE A 323 25.77 -4.65 -3.83
CA ILE A 323 25.90 -5.53 -5.01
C ILE A 323 24.90 -5.12 -6.11
N GLU A 324 23.66 -4.81 -5.74
CA GLU A 324 22.66 -4.37 -6.71
C GLU A 324 22.97 -2.99 -7.28
N LYS A 325 23.48 -2.08 -6.46
CA LYS A 325 23.96 -0.76 -6.89
C LYS A 325 25.10 -0.90 -7.89
N ALA A 326 26.11 -1.70 -7.55
CA ALA A 326 27.24 -1.99 -8.45
C ALA A 326 26.77 -2.61 -9.79
N LYS A 327 25.81 -3.54 -9.77
CA LYS A 327 25.19 -4.09 -10.98
C LYS A 327 24.48 -3.03 -11.82
N ARG A 328 23.76 -2.11 -11.17
CA ARG A 328 23.09 -1.00 -11.88
C ARG A 328 24.09 -0.02 -12.49
N GLU A 329 25.17 0.29 -11.78
CA GLU A 329 26.24 1.15 -12.26
C GLU A 329 27.03 0.54 -13.41
N ALA A 330 27.22 -0.78 -13.38
CA ALA A 330 27.87 -1.53 -14.47
C ALA A 330 26.92 -1.93 -15.61
N GLN A 331 25.64 -1.56 -15.53
CA GLN A 331 24.65 -1.91 -16.54
C GLN A 331 24.95 -1.23 -17.88
N THR A 332 24.94 -2.01 -18.95
CA THR A 332 24.97 -1.54 -20.34
C THR A 332 23.75 -2.07 -21.09
N LEU A 333 23.41 -1.49 -22.24
CA LEU A 333 22.31 -1.96 -23.06
C LEU A 333 22.51 -3.41 -23.49
N GLU A 334 23.75 -3.78 -23.84
CA GLU A 334 24.12 -5.13 -24.23
C GLU A 334 24.00 -6.11 -23.04
N SER A 335 24.41 -5.72 -21.82
CA SER A 335 24.31 -6.58 -20.65
C SER A 335 22.88 -6.99 -20.32
N ILE A 336 21.87 -6.19 -20.71
CA ILE A 336 20.45 -6.48 -20.46
C ILE A 336 19.73 -7.07 -21.68
N LEU A 337 20.15 -6.73 -22.91
CA LEU A 337 19.48 -7.15 -24.15
C LEU A 337 20.20 -8.25 -24.94
N VAL A 338 21.43 -8.62 -24.59
CA VAL A 338 22.16 -9.72 -25.26
C VAL A 338 22.17 -10.96 -24.36
N SER A 339 21.91 -12.12 -24.96
CA SER A 339 21.96 -13.41 -24.25
C SER A 339 22.35 -14.52 -25.22
N GLY A 340 23.60 -15.00 -25.09
CA GLY A 340 24.18 -15.98 -26.00
C GLY A 340 24.17 -15.49 -27.45
N ASN A 341 23.52 -16.23 -28.36
CA ASN A 341 23.36 -15.88 -29.75
C ASN A 341 22.13 -14.97 -30.04
N ARG A 342 21.48 -14.45 -29.01
CA ARG A 342 20.35 -13.49 -29.11
C ARG A 342 20.86 -12.09 -28.85
N ASP A 343 21.39 -11.45 -29.90
CA ASP A 343 21.99 -10.11 -29.91
C ASP A 343 21.20 -9.11 -30.76
N PHE A 344 19.92 -9.41 -31.08
CA PHE A 344 19.08 -8.60 -31.94
C PHE A 344 17.67 -8.39 -31.36
N VAL A 345 17.03 -7.35 -31.84
CA VAL A 345 15.59 -7.09 -31.74
C VAL A 345 14.96 -7.17 -33.12
N ILE A 346 13.65 -7.12 -33.24
CA ILE A 346 12.94 -7.14 -34.51
C ILE A 346 12.23 -5.82 -34.77
N GLY A 347 12.33 -5.33 -36.00
CA GLY A 347 11.54 -4.24 -36.52
C GLY A 347 10.28 -4.73 -37.24
N LYS A 348 9.66 -3.83 -38.04
CA LYS A 348 8.60 -4.19 -38.99
C LYS A 348 9.10 -5.28 -39.93
N ASP A 349 8.19 -6.09 -40.42
CA ASP A 349 8.50 -7.22 -41.33
C ASP A 349 9.51 -8.22 -40.74
N ARG A 350 9.67 -8.23 -39.43
CA ARG A 350 10.60 -9.10 -38.67
C ARG A 350 12.06 -8.94 -39.05
N VAL A 351 12.42 -7.78 -39.61
CA VAL A 351 13.82 -7.43 -39.88
C VAL A 351 14.59 -7.44 -38.56
N LYS A 352 15.71 -8.16 -38.52
CA LYS A 352 16.59 -8.20 -37.35
C LYS A 352 17.47 -6.97 -37.28
N ILE A 353 17.50 -6.32 -36.16
CA ILE A 353 18.30 -5.14 -35.86
C ILE A 353 19.23 -5.51 -34.70
N PRO A 354 20.56 -5.49 -34.90
CA PRO A 354 21.51 -5.79 -33.83
C PRO A 354 21.34 -4.85 -32.63
N VAL A 355 21.53 -5.36 -31.42
CA VAL A 355 21.50 -4.53 -30.21
C VAL A 355 22.61 -3.49 -30.22
N SER A 356 23.75 -3.78 -30.85
CA SER A 356 24.85 -2.83 -31.05
C SER A 356 24.41 -1.53 -31.77
N ASP A 357 23.43 -1.60 -32.69
CA ASP A 357 22.91 -0.43 -33.39
C ASP A 357 22.01 0.47 -32.52
N LEU A 358 21.68 -0.01 -31.36
CA LEU A 358 20.87 0.70 -30.34
C LEU A 358 21.72 1.29 -29.22
N VAL A 359 23.00 0.93 -29.13
CA VAL A 359 23.94 1.51 -28.16
C VAL A 359 24.07 3.01 -28.43
N GLY A 360 24.04 3.81 -27.39
CA GLY A 360 24.08 5.26 -27.51
C GLY A 360 22.71 5.92 -27.75
N LYS A 361 21.62 5.14 -27.77
CA LYS A 361 20.24 5.66 -27.85
C LYS A 361 19.54 5.66 -26.49
N ASN A 362 18.59 6.58 -26.35
CA ASN A 362 17.60 6.55 -25.25
C ASN A 362 16.56 5.47 -25.56
N ILE A 363 16.42 4.49 -24.69
CA ILE A 363 15.55 3.33 -24.91
C ILE A 363 14.43 3.26 -23.89
N LEU A 364 13.20 3.05 -24.35
CA LEU A 364 12.10 2.63 -23.49
C LEU A 364 11.83 1.13 -23.65
N LEU A 365 11.92 0.38 -22.57
CA LEU A 365 11.51 -1.03 -22.52
C LEU A 365 10.03 -1.11 -22.16
N TYR A 366 9.18 -1.53 -23.09
CA TYR A 366 7.72 -1.56 -22.95
C TYR A 366 7.20 -2.98 -22.74
N PHE A 367 6.88 -3.34 -21.49
CA PHE A 367 6.25 -4.61 -21.13
C PHE A 367 4.74 -4.48 -21.24
N SER A 368 4.13 -5.27 -22.14
CA SER A 368 2.71 -5.15 -22.45
C SER A 368 2.14 -6.44 -23.05
N ALA A 369 0.81 -6.49 -23.27
CA ALA A 369 0.15 -7.58 -23.98
C ALA A 369 -1.19 -7.14 -24.60
N HIS A 370 -1.59 -7.76 -25.68
CA HIS A 370 -2.86 -7.52 -26.37
C HIS A 370 -4.08 -7.81 -25.48
N TRP A 371 -4.06 -8.94 -24.73
CA TRP A 371 -5.13 -9.33 -23.83
C TRP A 371 -5.36 -8.40 -22.63
N CYS A 372 -4.45 -7.48 -22.36
CA CYS A 372 -4.44 -6.61 -21.19
C CYS A 372 -5.20 -5.29 -21.47
N PRO A 373 -6.41 -5.03 -20.90
CA PRO A 373 -7.16 -3.80 -21.17
C PRO A 373 -6.40 -2.51 -20.81
N PRO A 374 -5.71 -2.38 -19.63
CA PRO A 374 -4.90 -1.21 -19.33
C PRO A 374 -3.76 -0.99 -20.34
N CYS A 375 -3.22 -2.07 -20.93
CA CYS A 375 -2.17 -2.00 -21.93
C CYS A 375 -2.69 -1.36 -23.23
N ARG A 376 -3.87 -1.81 -23.69
CA ARG A 376 -4.53 -1.23 -24.88
C ARG A 376 -4.90 0.24 -24.69
N ALA A 377 -5.34 0.61 -23.49
CA ALA A 377 -5.67 2.00 -23.17
C ALA A 377 -4.43 2.91 -23.11
N PHE A 378 -3.27 2.38 -22.73
CA PHE A 378 -2.02 3.15 -22.65
C PHE A 378 -1.33 3.30 -24.02
N LEU A 379 -1.46 2.32 -24.91
CA LEU A 379 -0.75 2.27 -26.19
C LEU A 379 -0.90 3.54 -27.06
N PRO A 380 -2.09 4.13 -27.27
CA PRO A 380 -2.22 5.35 -28.07
C PRO A 380 -1.41 6.52 -27.51
N LYS A 381 -1.40 6.70 -26.19
CA LYS A 381 -0.62 7.75 -25.52
C LYS A 381 0.88 7.55 -25.68
N LEU A 382 1.33 6.29 -25.63
CA LEU A 382 2.74 5.98 -25.84
C LEU A 382 3.14 6.21 -27.32
N ILE A 383 2.25 5.93 -28.28
CA ILE A 383 2.50 6.19 -29.70
C ILE A 383 2.64 7.70 -29.93
N GLU A 384 1.73 8.50 -29.38
CA GLU A 384 1.81 9.96 -29.45
C GLU A 384 3.11 10.49 -28.85
N ALA A 385 3.46 10.05 -27.65
CA ALA A 385 4.72 10.43 -27.00
C ALA A 385 5.94 10.01 -27.84
N TYR A 386 5.94 8.77 -28.37
CA TYR A 386 7.02 8.27 -29.24
C TYR A 386 7.23 9.15 -30.48
N GLN A 387 6.15 9.48 -31.19
CA GLN A 387 6.21 10.30 -32.38
C GLN A 387 6.77 11.71 -32.07
N ASN A 388 6.30 12.33 -31.01
CA ASN A 388 6.73 13.65 -30.58
C ASN A 388 8.20 13.68 -30.10
N ILE A 389 8.65 12.62 -29.39
CA ILE A 389 10.06 12.51 -28.98
C ILE A 389 10.94 12.21 -30.18
N LYS A 390 10.53 11.25 -31.02
CA LYS A 390 11.31 10.84 -32.21
C LYS A 390 11.53 11.98 -33.20
N ALA A 391 10.56 12.90 -33.32
CA ALA A 391 10.69 14.11 -34.14
C ALA A 391 11.76 15.09 -33.60
N LYS A 392 12.08 15.03 -32.29
CA LYS A 392 13.07 15.89 -31.65
C LYS A 392 14.43 15.21 -31.48
N ASP A 393 14.42 13.88 -31.28
CA ASP A 393 15.61 13.08 -31.03
C ASP A 393 15.50 11.75 -31.79
N GLU A 394 16.24 11.65 -32.92
CA GLU A 394 16.31 10.42 -33.70
C GLU A 394 17.00 9.27 -32.95
N ALA A 395 17.79 9.58 -31.92
CA ALA A 395 18.44 8.59 -31.07
C ALA A 395 17.54 8.07 -29.94
N PHE A 396 16.23 8.21 -30.09
CA PHE A 396 15.22 7.63 -29.19
C PHE A 396 14.59 6.38 -29.79
N GLU A 397 14.35 5.33 -28.98
CA GLU A 397 13.69 4.11 -29.46
C GLU A 397 12.85 3.44 -28.35
N VAL A 398 11.87 2.63 -28.75
CA VAL A 398 11.07 1.81 -27.86
C VAL A 398 11.24 0.33 -28.24
N ILE A 399 11.34 -0.55 -27.26
CA ILE A 399 11.41 -2.00 -27.47
C ILE A 399 10.24 -2.66 -26.75
N PHE A 400 9.31 -3.22 -27.49
CA PHE A 400 8.18 -3.97 -26.98
C PHE A 400 8.60 -5.35 -26.48
N ILE A 401 8.19 -5.69 -25.27
CA ILE A 401 8.44 -6.97 -24.60
C ILE A 401 7.08 -7.61 -24.27
N SER A 402 6.67 -8.53 -25.15
CA SER A 402 5.33 -9.10 -25.10
C SER A 402 5.11 -10.07 -23.93
N SER A 403 3.92 -9.96 -23.34
CA SER A 403 3.34 -10.95 -22.43
C SER A 403 2.12 -11.66 -23.03
N ASP A 404 2.02 -11.66 -24.35
CA ASP A 404 0.99 -12.42 -25.07
C ASP A 404 1.20 -13.93 -24.92
N ARG A 405 0.12 -14.67 -25.12
CA ARG A 405 0.08 -16.11 -24.91
C ARG A 405 0.41 -16.91 -26.16
N ASP A 406 0.25 -16.29 -27.32
CA ASP A 406 0.44 -16.89 -28.65
C ASP A 406 1.00 -15.87 -29.62
N GLN A 407 1.57 -16.39 -30.74
CA GLN A 407 2.20 -15.59 -31.79
C GLN A 407 1.21 -14.66 -32.50
N ALA A 408 -0.03 -15.10 -32.71
CA ALA A 408 -1.03 -14.32 -33.45
C ALA A 408 -1.41 -13.06 -32.67
N SER A 409 -1.67 -13.17 -31.37
CA SER A 409 -1.93 -12.03 -30.48
C SER A 409 -0.74 -11.05 -30.42
N PHE A 410 0.49 -11.59 -30.43
CA PHE A 410 1.69 -10.76 -30.50
C PHE A 410 1.75 -9.99 -31.85
N ASP A 411 1.58 -10.68 -32.98
CA ASP A 411 1.69 -10.07 -34.32
C ASP A 411 0.60 -8.99 -34.51
N GLU A 412 -0.63 -9.28 -34.10
CA GLU A 412 -1.75 -8.32 -34.13
C GLU A 412 -1.43 -7.06 -33.33
N PHE A 413 -0.97 -7.22 -32.10
CA PHE A 413 -0.70 -6.08 -31.22
C PHE A 413 0.53 -5.29 -31.66
N PHE A 414 1.61 -5.98 -32.08
CA PHE A 414 2.84 -5.34 -32.55
C PHE A 414 2.65 -4.63 -33.91
N SER A 415 1.74 -5.08 -34.78
CA SER A 415 1.48 -4.44 -36.07
C SER A 415 1.10 -2.96 -35.96
N GLY A 416 0.39 -2.60 -34.88
CA GLY A 416 0.01 -1.21 -34.58
C GLY A 416 1.09 -0.35 -33.92
N MET A 417 2.27 -0.90 -33.63
CA MET A 417 3.36 -0.20 -32.93
C MET A 417 4.41 0.30 -33.93
N PRO A 418 4.89 1.56 -33.84
CA PRO A 418 5.87 2.13 -34.77
C PRO A 418 7.33 1.79 -34.44
N TRP A 419 7.61 1.02 -33.44
CA TRP A 419 8.93 0.78 -32.86
C TRP A 419 9.38 -0.70 -32.94
N LEU A 420 10.41 -1.07 -32.19
CA LEU A 420 11.04 -2.38 -32.20
C LEU A 420 10.40 -3.33 -31.15
N ALA A 421 10.69 -4.64 -31.26
CA ALA A 421 10.25 -5.63 -30.26
C ALA A 421 11.30 -6.72 -30.02
N LEU A 422 11.24 -7.37 -28.87
CA LEU A 422 11.83 -8.71 -28.73
C LEU A 422 10.98 -9.72 -29.51
N PRO A 423 11.60 -10.72 -30.15
CA PRO A 423 10.84 -11.81 -30.78
C PRO A 423 9.86 -12.46 -29.78
N PHE A 424 8.70 -12.91 -30.26
CA PHE A 424 7.76 -13.64 -29.41
C PHE A 424 8.41 -14.87 -28.76
N GLY A 425 8.14 -15.10 -27.50
CA GLY A 425 8.69 -16.24 -26.75
C GLY A 425 10.18 -16.13 -26.39
N ASP A 426 10.80 -14.96 -26.60
CA ASP A 426 12.21 -14.75 -26.27
C ASP A 426 12.48 -14.90 -24.77
N LYS A 427 13.48 -15.72 -24.42
CA LYS A 427 13.86 -16.01 -23.02
C LYS A 427 14.38 -14.78 -22.28
N ARG A 428 14.87 -13.76 -22.99
CA ARG A 428 15.32 -12.48 -22.39
C ARG A 428 14.20 -11.76 -21.65
N LYS A 429 12.94 -11.93 -22.06
CA LYS A 429 11.78 -11.41 -21.32
C LYS A 429 11.80 -11.79 -19.84
N ALA A 430 12.07 -13.06 -19.52
CA ALA A 430 12.08 -13.54 -18.14
C ALA A 430 13.25 -12.94 -17.34
N SER A 431 14.41 -12.74 -17.98
CA SER A 431 15.56 -12.08 -17.37
C SER A 431 15.26 -10.60 -17.11
N LEU A 432 14.78 -9.87 -18.12
CA LEU A 432 14.41 -8.46 -18.00
C LEU A 432 13.32 -8.25 -16.95
N GLY A 433 12.31 -9.14 -16.92
CA GLY A 433 11.25 -9.09 -15.91
C GLY A 433 11.76 -9.20 -14.48
N ARG A 434 12.81 -10.02 -14.26
CA ARG A 434 13.48 -10.13 -12.94
C ARG A 434 14.35 -8.91 -12.66
N THR A 435 15.20 -8.51 -13.61
CA THR A 435 16.10 -7.36 -13.46
C THR A 435 15.35 -6.09 -13.10
N PHE A 436 14.22 -5.84 -13.76
CA PHE A 436 13.41 -4.63 -13.54
C PHE A 436 12.21 -4.85 -12.61
N LYS A 437 12.15 -5.96 -11.91
CA LYS A 437 11.08 -6.29 -10.93
C LYS A 437 9.68 -6.08 -11.51
N VAL A 438 9.43 -6.48 -12.77
CA VAL A 438 8.16 -6.29 -13.47
C VAL A 438 7.10 -7.24 -12.90
N ARG A 439 6.25 -6.74 -12.02
CA ARG A 439 5.17 -7.50 -11.35
C ARG A 439 3.82 -7.39 -12.06
N SER A 440 3.63 -6.35 -12.87
CA SER A 440 2.39 -6.08 -13.61
C SER A 440 2.66 -5.39 -14.93
N ILE A 441 1.70 -5.44 -15.85
CA ILE A 441 1.72 -4.74 -17.14
C ILE A 441 0.50 -3.80 -17.24
N PRO A 442 0.61 -2.67 -17.96
CA PRO A 442 1.79 -2.19 -18.70
C PRO A 442 2.86 -1.62 -17.77
N LYS A 443 4.13 -1.88 -18.09
CA LYS A 443 5.30 -1.29 -17.42
C LYS A 443 6.20 -0.68 -18.48
N LEU A 444 6.78 0.49 -18.19
CA LEU A 444 7.68 1.20 -19.08
C LEU A 444 8.92 1.61 -18.28
N ILE A 445 10.10 1.30 -18.82
CA ILE A 445 11.39 1.52 -18.18
C ILE A 445 12.25 2.34 -19.11
N ALA A 446 12.81 3.46 -18.62
CA ALA A 446 13.70 4.31 -19.36
C ALA A 446 15.17 3.93 -19.12
N VAL A 447 15.92 3.80 -20.20
CA VAL A 447 17.35 3.49 -20.24
C VAL A 447 18.04 4.60 -21.04
N GLU A 448 19.06 5.23 -20.44
CA GLU A 448 19.85 6.28 -21.07
C GLU A 448 20.86 5.74 -22.10
N PRO A 449 21.52 6.61 -22.91
CA PRO A 449 22.49 6.20 -23.92
C PRO A 449 23.67 5.36 -23.41
N THR A 450 24.06 5.51 -22.15
CA THR A 450 25.09 4.68 -21.50
C THR A 450 24.63 3.26 -21.25
N GLY A 451 23.33 2.98 -21.40
CA GLY A 451 22.69 1.70 -21.09
C GLY A 451 22.21 1.59 -19.64
N ARG A 452 22.38 2.62 -18.82
CA ARG A 452 21.90 2.62 -17.42
C ARG A 452 20.41 2.90 -17.36
N THR A 453 19.76 2.37 -16.34
CA THR A 453 18.35 2.64 -16.06
C THR A 453 18.18 4.03 -15.45
N VAL A 454 17.40 4.88 -16.12
CA VAL A 454 17.01 6.20 -15.63
C VAL A 454 15.89 6.06 -14.61
N THR A 455 14.78 5.42 -15.01
CA THR A 455 13.62 5.18 -14.15
C THR A 455 12.84 3.93 -14.57
N THR A 456 12.24 3.26 -13.60
CA THR A 456 11.28 2.17 -13.83
C THR A 456 9.84 2.67 -13.87
N GLU A 457 9.58 3.96 -13.64
CA GLU A 457 8.24 4.55 -13.58
C GLU A 457 7.91 5.43 -14.80
N ALA A 458 8.63 5.25 -15.92
CA ALA A 458 8.43 6.03 -17.14
C ALA A 458 6.98 6.00 -17.65
N ARG A 459 6.20 4.94 -17.36
CA ARG A 459 4.77 4.87 -17.68
C ARG A 459 3.99 6.00 -17.02
N THR A 460 4.20 6.21 -15.72
CA THR A 460 3.51 7.26 -14.95
C THR A 460 3.90 8.64 -15.50
N LEU A 461 5.17 8.83 -15.80
CA LEU A 461 5.68 10.09 -16.38
C LEU A 461 5.05 10.38 -17.76
N VAL A 462 4.97 9.40 -18.66
CA VAL A 462 4.30 9.54 -19.96
C VAL A 462 2.79 9.80 -19.77
N MET A 463 2.15 9.18 -18.80
CA MET A 463 0.72 9.43 -18.53
C MET A 463 0.44 10.85 -18.06
N ILE A 464 1.33 11.45 -17.29
CA ILE A 464 1.17 12.80 -16.69
C ILE A 464 1.70 13.86 -17.65
N HIS A 465 2.90 13.69 -18.21
CA HIS A 465 3.63 14.73 -18.95
C HIS A 465 3.74 14.45 -20.47
N GLY A 466 3.29 13.27 -20.93
CA GLY A 466 3.43 12.90 -22.36
C GLY A 466 4.87 12.85 -22.81
N ALA A 467 5.15 13.45 -23.99
CA ALA A 467 6.49 13.53 -24.55
C ALA A 467 7.44 14.47 -23.78
N ASP A 468 6.89 15.39 -23.01
CA ASP A 468 7.70 16.34 -22.24
C ASP A 468 8.43 15.66 -21.07
N ALA A 469 8.02 14.44 -20.68
CA ALA A 469 8.75 13.66 -19.69
C ALA A 469 10.16 13.26 -20.14
N TYR A 470 10.45 13.29 -21.47
CA TYR A 470 11.75 12.95 -22.05
C TYR A 470 12.81 14.00 -21.66
N PRO A 471 14.01 13.61 -21.19
CA PRO A 471 14.63 12.27 -21.21
C PRO A 471 14.37 11.39 -19.96
N PHE A 472 13.34 11.65 -19.17
CA PHE A 472 12.89 10.88 -18.00
C PHE A 472 13.83 10.96 -16.78
N THR A 473 14.79 11.86 -16.76
CA THR A 473 15.68 12.08 -15.61
C THR A 473 14.95 12.78 -14.47
N GLU A 474 15.38 12.54 -13.26
CA GLU A 474 14.75 13.14 -12.06
C GLU A 474 14.87 14.66 -12.07
N GLU A 475 16.02 15.18 -12.50
CA GLU A 475 16.26 16.61 -12.62
C GLU A 475 15.29 17.25 -13.61
N HIS A 476 15.15 16.67 -14.81
CA HIS A 476 14.23 17.16 -15.81
C HIS A 476 12.77 17.12 -15.35
N ILE A 477 12.36 16.07 -14.66
CA ILE A 477 10.99 15.96 -14.10
C ILE A 477 10.74 17.05 -13.05
N LYS A 478 11.68 17.30 -12.15
CA LYS A 478 11.57 18.41 -11.18
C LYS A 478 11.45 19.77 -11.86
N GLU A 479 12.19 19.98 -12.94
CA GLU A 479 12.11 21.23 -13.71
C GLU A 479 10.73 21.41 -14.37
N ILE A 480 10.20 20.37 -15.00
CA ILE A 480 8.87 20.45 -15.62
C ILE A 480 7.78 20.65 -14.55
N GLU A 481 7.83 19.93 -13.44
CA GLU A 481 6.87 20.10 -12.35
C GLU A 481 6.90 21.51 -11.77
N ALA A 482 8.09 22.08 -11.57
CA ALA A 482 8.25 23.47 -11.14
C ALA A 482 7.63 24.46 -12.15
N GLN A 483 7.82 24.23 -13.45
CA GLN A 483 7.19 25.05 -14.48
C GLN A 483 5.66 24.92 -14.50
N TYR A 484 5.12 23.73 -14.29
CA TYR A 484 3.66 23.55 -14.16
C TYR A 484 3.09 24.27 -12.95
N GLU A 485 3.79 24.26 -11.81
CA GLU A 485 3.34 25.01 -10.64
C GLU A 485 3.39 26.52 -10.87
N MET A 486 4.45 27.03 -11.50
CA MET A 486 4.53 28.44 -11.88
C MET A 486 3.42 28.84 -12.85
N ALA A 487 3.11 27.99 -13.82
CA ALA A 487 2.10 28.27 -14.83
C ALA A 487 0.68 28.45 -14.25
N LYS A 488 0.38 27.88 -13.08
CA LYS A 488 -0.89 28.08 -12.39
C LYS A 488 -1.12 29.55 -11.94
N GLY A 489 -0.03 30.29 -11.76
CA GLY A 489 -0.08 31.70 -11.38
C GLY A 489 -0.04 32.68 -12.56
N TRP A 490 0.10 32.20 -13.80
CA TRP A 490 0.16 33.07 -14.98
C TRP A 490 -1.25 33.35 -15.55
N PRO A 491 -1.44 34.54 -16.18
CA PRO A 491 -2.70 34.84 -16.83
C PRO A 491 -2.94 33.93 -18.04
N GLU A 492 -4.17 33.51 -18.27
CA GLU A 492 -4.52 32.67 -19.43
C GLU A 492 -4.33 33.41 -20.76
N LYS A 493 -4.54 34.75 -20.75
CA LYS A 493 -4.38 35.65 -21.90
C LYS A 493 -3.78 36.96 -21.48
N MET A 494 -3.04 37.58 -22.38
CA MET A 494 -2.48 38.90 -22.16
C MET A 494 -2.23 39.64 -23.47
N LYS A 495 -2.20 40.99 -23.43
CA LYS A 495 -1.66 41.84 -24.50
C LYS A 495 -0.19 42.15 -24.19
N HIS A 496 0.61 42.28 -25.24
CA HIS A 496 2.04 42.56 -25.06
C HIS A 496 2.52 43.60 -26.08
N ALA A 497 3.40 44.51 -25.66
CA ALA A 497 3.89 45.58 -26.51
C ALA A 497 4.58 45.14 -27.81
N LEU A 498 5.18 43.96 -27.83
CA LEU A 498 5.76 43.37 -29.06
C LEU A 498 4.74 42.78 -29.99
N HIS A 499 3.44 42.70 -29.60
CA HIS A 499 2.36 42.12 -30.39
C HIS A 499 1.00 42.70 -29.96
N GLU A 500 0.73 43.94 -30.37
CA GLU A 500 -0.48 44.68 -29.97
C GLU A 500 -1.74 44.28 -30.72
N GLU A 501 -1.61 43.64 -31.91
CA GLU A 501 -2.71 43.31 -32.79
C GLU A 501 -3.67 42.27 -32.21
N HIS A 502 -3.12 41.27 -31.52
CA HIS A 502 -3.89 40.16 -30.95
C HIS A 502 -3.48 39.87 -29.50
N GLU A 503 -4.40 39.28 -28.74
CA GLU A 503 -4.08 38.74 -27.41
C GLU A 503 -3.21 37.49 -27.54
N LEU A 504 -2.18 37.41 -26.74
CA LEU A 504 -1.38 36.19 -26.58
C LEU A 504 -2.05 35.25 -25.58
N VAL A 505 -2.16 34.00 -25.94
CA VAL A 505 -2.78 32.94 -25.10
C VAL A 505 -1.69 32.07 -24.51
N LEU A 506 -1.77 31.83 -23.20
CA LEU A 506 -0.87 30.87 -22.54
C LEU A 506 -1.14 29.48 -23.09
N THR A 507 -0.20 28.94 -23.83
CA THR A 507 -0.37 27.69 -24.58
C THR A 507 0.80 26.78 -24.29
N LYS A 508 0.49 25.48 -24.12
CA LYS A 508 1.50 24.45 -24.02
C LYS A 508 2.04 24.15 -25.42
N ARG A 509 3.32 24.44 -25.62
CA ARG A 509 3.99 24.20 -26.91
C ARG A 509 5.24 23.33 -26.71
N GLY A 510 5.58 22.59 -27.74
CA GLY A 510 6.89 21.91 -27.77
C GLY A 510 8.04 22.91 -27.81
N ILE A 511 9.03 22.66 -28.63
CA ILE A 511 10.13 23.60 -28.87
C ILE A 511 9.63 24.75 -29.74
N TYR A 512 9.91 26.00 -29.35
CA TYR A 512 9.59 27.21 -30.11
C TYR A 512 10.73 28.24 -29.99
N ARG A 513 10.74 29.23 -30.88
CA ARG A 513 11.63 30.39 -30.81
C ARG A 513 10.86 31.56 -30.26
N CYS A 514 11.37 32.21 -29.22
CA CYS A 514 10.77 33.39 -28.63
C CYS A 514 11.02 34.62 -29.51
N ASN A 515 9.97 35.32 -29.91
CA ASN A 515 10.08 36.54 -30.72
C ASN A 515 10.63 37.74 -29.93
N GLY A 516 10.63 37.70 -28.60
CA GLY A 516 11.19 38.75 -27.77
C GLY A 516 12.72 38.66 -27.58
N CYS A 517 13.21 37.49 -27.14
CA CYS A 517 14.65 37.34 -26.85
C CYS A 517 15.39 36.44 -27.88
N GLU A 518 14.70 35.95 -28.92
CA GLU A 518 15.19 35.08 -29.99
C GLU A 518 15.76 33.72 -29.53
N LYS A 519 15.73 33.41 -28.25
CA LYS A 519 16.17 32.14 -27.72
C LYS A 519 15.08 31.06 -27.86
N GLN A 520 15.51 29.82 -27.80
CA GLN A 520 14.62 28.66 -27.82
C GLN A 520 13.87 28.54 -26.49
N GLY A 521 12.57 28.30 -26.57
CA GLY A 521 11.71 27.98 -25.43
C GLY A 521 11.10 26.60 -25.58
N HIS A 522 10.56 26.09 -24.48
CA HIS A 522 9.87 24.80 -24.42
C HIS A 522 8.76 24.84 -23.35
N LEU A 523 7.83 23.94 -23.47
CA LEU A 523 6.71 23.65 -22.56
C LEU A 523 5.62 24.72 -22.57
N TRP A 524 5.89 25.97 -22.21
CA TRP A 524 4.91 27.06 -22.14
C TRP A 524 5.33 28.28 -22.96
N SER A 525 4.36 28.83 -23.70
CA SER A 525 4.52 30.06 -24.46
C SER A 525 3.26 30.92 -24.35
N PHE A 526 3.41 32.22 -24.30
CA PHE A 526 2.34 33.14 -24.68
C PHE A 526 2.33 33.26 -26.20
N TYR A 527 1.30 32.69 -26.83
CA TYR A 527 1.24 32.40 -28.25
C TYR A 527 0.06 33.09 -28.94
N CYS A 528 0.29 33.60 -30.13
CA CYS A 528 -0.72 34.02 -31.09
C CYS A 528 -0.73 33.03 -32.27
N GLU A 529 -1.85 32.35 -32.47
CA GLU A 529 -2.00 31.38 -33.55
C GLU A 529 -2.06 32.07 -34.95
N GLU A 530 -2.71 33.24 -35.01
CA GLU A 530 -2.89 33.95 -36.28
C GLU A 530 -1.57 34.47 -36.88
N CYS A 531 -0.62 34.87 -36.00
CA CYS A 531 0.65 35.46 -36.43
C CYS A 531 1.85 34.52 -36.21
N ASP A 532 1.64 33.32 -35.67
CA ASP A 532 2.71 32.40 -35.22
C ASP A 532 3.75 33.08 -34.29
N PHE A 533 3.27 33.98 -33.43
CA PHE A 533 4.12 34.78 -32.54
C PHE A 533 4.20 34.12 -31.16
N ASN A 534 5.42 33.97 -30.65
CA ASN A 534 5.67 33.27 -29.38
C ASN A 534 6.53 34.11 -28.44
N LEU A 535 6.15 34.16 -27.17
CA LEU A 535 7.00 34.71 -26.10
C LEU A 535 7.20 33.67 -24.99
N HIS A 536 8.41 33.64 -24.43
CA HIS A 536 8.60 32.96 -23.16
C HIS A 536 7.68 33.57 -22.10
N PRO A 537 7.15 32.79 -21.16
CA PRO A 537 6.41 33.35 -20.05
C PRO A 537 7.19 34.45 -19.31
N LYS A 538 8.49 34.25 -19.12
CA LYS A 538 9.37 35.27 -18.53
C LYS A 538 9.42 36.55 -19.36
N CYS A 539 9.62 36.44 -20.68
CA CYS A 539 9.68 37.61 -21.57
C CYS A 539 8.33 38.36 -21.64
N ALA A 540 7.23 37.62 -21.58
CA ALA A 540 5.89 38.19 -21.64
C ALA A 540 5.51 38.90 -20.32
N LEU A 541 5.92 38.38 -19.18
CA LEU A 541 5.49 38.86 -17.86
C LEU A 541 6.43 39.93 -17.25
N GLU A 542 7.72 40.00 -17.67
CA GLU A 542 8.66 41.00 -17.16
C GLU A 542 8.50 42.37 -17.78
N GLU A 543 8.02 42.48 -19.04
CA GLU A 543 7.79 43.79 -19.69
C GLU A 543 6.52 44.52 -19.22
N ASP A 544 5.54 43.80 -18.68
CA ASP A 544 4.34 44.43 -18.09
C ASP A 544 4.63 45.20 -16.78
N LYS A 545 5.83 45.06 -16.20
CA LYS A 545 6.31 45.85 -15.07
C LYS A 545 6.93 47.18 -15.46
N GLY A 546 7.25 47.40 -16.75
CA GLY A 546 7.85 48.62 -17.26
C GLY A 546 6.86 49.76 -17.55
N SER A 547 5.55 49.57 -17.56
CA SER A 547 4.55 50.59 -17.90
C SER A 547 3.80 51.17 -16.71
N LYS A 548 4.20 50.88 -15.46
CA LYS A 548 3.56 51.42 -14.23
C LYS A 548 4.52 52.00 -13.19
N GLU A 549 5.80 52.24 -13.50
CA GLU A 549 6.74 52.86 -12.57
C GLU A 549 7.46 54.10 -13.21
N ASP A 550 6.68 55.11 -13.53
CA ASP A 550 7.16 56.52 -13.46
C ASP A 550 6.34 57.24 -12.40
N GLU A 551 6.58 56.93 -11.12
CA GLU A 551 6.36 57.74 -9.92
C GLU A 551 6.42 56.84 -8.66
N GLU A 552 7.64 56.42 -8.27
CA GLU A 552 8.02 56.45 -6.86
C GLU A 552 9.50 56.05 -6.68
N LYS A 553 10.26 57.02 -6.17
CA LYS A 553 11.70 56.90 -5.94
C LYS A 553 12.06 55.88 -4.85
N ALA A 554 13.05 55.08 -5.18
CA ALA A 554 14.14 54.65 -4.30
C ALA A 554 13.86 53.71 -3.13
N ARG A 555 14.26 52.41 -3.30
CA ARG A 555 15.24 51.76 -2.40
C ARG A 555 15.74 50.45 -3.02
N PRO A 556 17.03 50.07 -2.90
CA PRO A 556 17.58 48.88 -3.49
C PRO A 556 17.35 47.66 -2.58
N GLY A 557 16.86 46.58 -3.12
CA GLY A 557 16.65 45.32 -2.43
C GLY A 557 16.93 44.12 -3.32
N GLU A 558 18.03 43.50 -3.05
CA GLU A 558 18.45 42.12 -3.26
C GLU A 558 18.26 41.50 -4.65
N GLY A 559 19.35 41.40 -5.37
CA GLY A 559 19.44 40.88 -6.71
C GLY A 559 19.53 39.36 -6.80
N TRP A 560 18.95 38.88 -7.87
CA TRP A 560 19.21 37.55 -8.40
C TRP A 560 20.38 37.65 -9.38
N LYS A 561 21.37 36.78 -9.24
CA LYS A 561 22.41 36.59 -10.25
C LYS A 561 22.10 35.36 -11.07
N CYS A 562 22.00 35.56 -12.39
CA CYS A 562 21.89 34.51 -13.36
C CYS A 562 23.21 34.40 -14.15
N ASP A 563 23.82 33.20 -14.15
CA ASP A 563 24.98 32.86 -14.98
C ASP A 563 24.48 31.83 -16.03
N GLY A 564 24.07 32.38 -17.18
CA GLY A 564 23.85 31.63 -18.42
C GLY A 564 22.77 30.59 -18.48
N GLU A 565 22.51 29.78 -17.47
CA GLU A 565 21.53 28.67 -17.51
C GLU A 565 20.78 28.39 -16.20
N VAL A 566 21.12 29.01 -15.09
CA VAL A 566 20.43 28.82 -13.81
C VAL A 566 20.38 30.13 -13.00
N CYS A 567 19.20 30.51 -12.49
CA CYS A 567 19.02 31.64 -11.57
C CYS A 567 18.94 31.12 -10.13
N SER A 568 19.86 31.58 -9.25
CA SER A 568 19.82 31.30 -7.81
C SER A 568 19.78 32.59 -7.00
N ARG A 569 19.12 32.53 -5.85
CA ARG A 569 19.06 33.65 -4.89
C ARG A 569 20.40 33.77 -4.18
N ALA A 570 20.96 34.98 -4.17
CA ALA A 570 22.18 35.28 -3.41
C ALA A 570 21.89 35.41 -1.91
#